data_21f2d906127347c55852d81eec488c22
#
_entry.id   21f2d906127347c55852d81eec488c22
#
_cell.length_a   1.000
_cell.length_b   1.000
_cell.length_c   1.000
_cell.angle_alpha   90.00
_cell.angle_beta   90.00
_cell.angle_gamma   90.00
#
_symmetry.space_group_name_H-M   'P 1'
#
loop_
_entity.id
_entity.type
_entity.pdbx_description
1 polymer ?
#
loop_
_entity_poly.entity_id
_entity_poly.type
_entity_poly.pdbx_seq_one_letter_code
_entity_poly.pdbx_strand_id
1 'polypeptide(L)'
;MDSIKAVFWDFGGVITTSPFDSFNLYEEKHNLEKDFIRRVNSTNPDSNAWAKLERNEIDLGQFNDLFFKESSDLGNPIPGIDVISLLQGQLRPEMIQALKVIKGNLIQACLTNNIVSPETQLSDKNVSIAGKNEEIMGLFDFVIASSEQNVRKPDPAFYHLALNRAGIEAKEAVFLDDLGINLKPAKALGMHTIKVINAHEALKELNAVLPINIL
;
A
#
# COMPACT_ATOMS: atom_id res chain seq x y z
N MET A 1 -27.12 8.80 -9.19
CA MET A 1 -25.83 8.16 -8.88
C MET A 1 -25.93 7.67 -7.44
N ASP A 2 -25.56 6.42 -7.18
CA ASP A 2 -25.51 5.94 -5.81
C ASP A 2 -24.46 6.77 -5.04
N SER A 3 -24.79 7.21 -3.83
CA SER A 3 -23.88 8.04 -3.03
C SER A 3 -22.72 7.19 -2.51
N ILE A 4 -21.49 7.70 -2.62
CA ILE A 4 -20.32 7.08 -1.99
C ILE A 4 -20.51 7.03 -0.48
N LYS A 5 -20.30 5.86 0.10
CA LYS A 5 -20.41 5.58 1.54
C LYS A 5 -19.06 5.27 2.19
N ALA A 6 -18.08 4.82 1.39
CA ALA A 6 -16.76 4.46 1.90
C ALA A 6 -15.63 4.95 1.00
N VAL A 7 -14.50 5.29 1.64
CA VAL A 7 -13.22 5.58 1.00
C VAL A 7 -12.21 4.53 1.45
N PHE A 8 -11.68 3.77 0.50
CA PHE A 8 -10.63 2.79 0.72
C PHE A 8 -9.30 3.36 0.23
N TRP A 9 -8.29 3.27 1.05
CA TRP A 9 -6.98 3.88 0.84
C TRP A 9 -5.90 2.82 0.85
N ASP A 10 -5.02 2.81 -0.15
CA ASP A 10 -3.71 2.20 0.06
C ASP A 10 -2.89 3.05 1.05
N PHE A 11 -1.87 2.47 1.65
CA PHE A 11 -1.00 3.19 2.57
C PHE A 11 0.26 3.68 1.87
N GLY A 12 1.06 2.75 1.34
CA GLY A 12 2.28 3.07 0.62
C GLY A 12 2.02 3.75 -0.72
N GLY A 13 2.68 4.88 -1.01
CA GLY A 13 2.44 5.62 -2.25
C GLY A 13 1.17 6.48 -2.26
N VAL A 14 0.25 6.30 -1.31
CA VAL A 14 -0.98 7.08 -1.13
C VAL A 14 -0.91 7.95 0.11
N ILE A 15 -0.94 7.35 1.30
CA ILE A 15 -0.80 8.09 2.57
C ILE A 15 0.66 8.51 2.81
N THR A 16 1.60 7.68 2.36
CA THR A 16 3.02 8.02 2.30
C THR A 16 3.49 8.31 0.88
N THR A 17 4.71 8.82 0.74
CA THR A 17 5.41 8.85 -0.55
C THR A 17 5.65 7.43 -1.04
N SER A 18 5.77 7.27 -2.36
CA SER A 18 6.01 5.95 -2.94
C SER A 18 7.44 5.46 -2.60
N PRO A 19 7.62 4.18 -2.24
CA PRO A 19 8.95 3.60 -2.06
C PRO A 19 9.77 3.60 -3.35
N PHE A 20 9.15 3.79 -4.49
CA PHE A 20 9.82 3.80 -5.79
C PHE A 20 10.85 4.91 -5.94
N ASP A 21 10.66 6.06 -5.29
CA ASP A 21 11.66 7.12 -5.27
C ASP A 21 12.93 6.66 -4.55
N SER A 22 12.78 5.94 -3.44
CA SER A 22 13.89 5.35 -2.71
C SER A 22 14.58 4.24 -3.52
N PHE A 23 13.81 3.42 -4.25
CA PHE A 23 14.37 2.41 -5.15
C PHE A 23 15.21 3.03 -6.26
N ASN A 24 14.72 4.09 -6.90
CA ASN A 24 15.45 4.79 -7.95
C ASN A 24 16.78 5.38 -7.42
N LEU A 25 16.78 5.97 -6.23
CA LEU A 25 18.01 6.50 -5.60
C LEU A 25 19.00 5.38 -5.25
N TYR A 26 18.50 4.24 -4.76
CA TYR A 26 19.36 3.07 -4.49
C TYR A 26 19.97 2.53 -5.78
N GLU A 27 19.17 2.38 -6.83
CA GLU A 27 19.60 1.91 -8.15
C GLU A 27 20.69 2.82 -8.73
N GLU A 28 20.49 4.15 -8.68
CA GLU A 28 21.50 5.12 -9.14
C GLU A 28 22.81 5.01 -8.34
N LYS A 29 22.70 4.96 -7.01
CA LYS A 29 23.87 4.85 -6.12
C LYS A 29 24.69 3.58 -6.37
N HIS A 30 24.05 2.49 -6.72
CA HIS A 30 24.68 1.18 -6.94
C HIS A 30 24.94 0.87 -8.42
N ASN A 31 24.77 1.87 -9.33
CA ASN A 31 24.92 1.73 -10.77
C ASN A 31 24.09 0.57 -11.38
N LEU A 32 22.89 0.38 -10.87
CA LEU A 32 21.93 -0.60 -11.39
C LEU A 32 21.13 0.01 -12.54
N GLU A 33 20.55 -0.83 -13.38
CA GLU A 33 19.58 -0.37 -14.37
C GLU A 33 18.36 0.25 -13.68
N LYS A 34 17.80 1.30 -14.27
CA LYS A 34 16.56 1.91 -13.79
C LYS A 34 15.45 0.88 -13.73
N ASP A 35 14.66 0.93 -12.67
CA ASP A 35 13.53 0.03 -12.40
C ASP A 35 13.96 -1.45 -12.19
N PHE A 36 15.23 -1.71 -11.86
CA PHE A 36 15.73 -3.07 -11.63
C PHE A 36 15.01 -3.75 -10.46
N ILE A 37 14.88 -3.08 -9.32
CA ILE A 37 14.18 -3.62 -8.14
C ILE A 37 12.71 -3.92 -8.50
N ARG A 38 12.05 -3.02 -9.25
CA ARG A 38 10.68 -3.26 -9.74
C ARG A 38 10.60 -4.45 -10.67
N ARG A 39 11.60 -4.64 -11.54
CA ARG A 39 11.68 -5.81 -12.44
C ARG A 39 11.79 -7.10 -11.65
N VAL A 40 12.62 -7.16 -10.60
CA VAL A 40 12.69 -8.31 -9.68
C VAL A 40 11.31 -8.59 -9.08
N ASN A 41 10.67 -7.57 -8.50
CA ASN A 41 9.36 -7.69 -7.86
C ASN A 41 8.21 -8.05 -8.82
N SER A 42 8.33 -7.74 -10.12
CA SER A 42 7.34 -8.07 -11.14
C SER A 42 7.57 -9.41 -11.83
N THR A 43 8.73 -10.03 -11.62
CA THR A 43 9.04 -11.36 -12.14
C THR A 43 8.37 -12.41 -11.25
N ASN A 44 7.55 -13.29 -11.84
CA ASN A 44 6.76 -14.29 -11.11
C ASN A 44 5.94 -13.68 -9.97
N PRO A 45 5.07 -12.70 -10.23
CA PRO A 45 4.47 -11.82 -9.21
C PRO A 45 3.61 -12.53 -8.16
N ASP A 46 3.18 -13.76 -8.43
CA ASP A 46 2.38 -14.57 -7.52
C ASP A 46 3.20 -15.50 -6.61
N SER A 47 4.48 -15.74 -6.96
CA SER A 47 5.31 -16.75 -6.28
C SER A 47 6.72 -16.30 -5.91
N ASN A 48 7.10 -15.06 -6.24
CA ASN A 48 8.41 -14.51 -5.88
C ASN A 48 8.54 -14.23 -4.37
N ALA A 49 9.75 -13.88 -3.94
CA ALA A 49 10.07 -13.56 -2.55
C ALA A 49 9.16 -12.46 -1.99
N TRP A 50 8.90 -11.43 -2.79
CA TRP A 50 8.04 -10.30 -2.39
C TRP A 50 6.60 -10.74 -2.11
N ALA A 51 6.00 -11.50 -3.04
CA ALA A 51 4.65 -12.02 -2.89
C ALA A 51 4.49 -12.92 -1.65
N LYS A 52 5.48 -13.78 -1.39
CA LYS A 52 5.49 -14.65 -0.21
C LYS A 52 5.60 -13.85 1.09
N LEU A 53 6.47 -12.83 1.12
CA LEU A 53 6.62 -11.98 2.29
C LEU A 53 5.33 -11.20 2.60
N GLU A 54 4.68 -10.62 1.59
CA GLU A 54 3.41 -9.89 1.76
C GLU A 54 2.23 -10.77 2.20
N ARG A 55 2.30 -12.09 1.95
CA ARG A 55 1.33 -13.06 2.47
C ARG A 55 1.75 -13.70 3.79
N ASN A 56 2.87 -13.24 4.38
CA ASN A 56 3.43 -13.79 5.61
C ASN A 56 3.79 -15.29 5.54
N GLU A 57 4.13 -15.79 4.33
CA GLU A 57 4.55 -17.17 4.08
C GLU A 57 6.02 -17.40 4.42
N ILE A 58 6.81 -16.33 4.48
CA ILE A 58 8.24 -16.35 4.81
C ILE A 58 8.58 -15.19 5.76
N ASP A 59 9.62 -15.39 6.57
CA ASP A 59 10.19 -14.34 7.41
C ASP A 59 11.19 -13.45 6.64
N LEU A 60 11.71 -12.40 7.30
CA LEU A 60 12.66 -11.45 6.68
C LEU A 60 14.01 -12.09 6.33
N GLY A 61 14.47 -13.08 7.09
CA GLY A 61 15.71 -13.80 6.77
C GLY A 61 15.54 -14.61 5.49
N GLN A 62 14.44 -15.37 5.40
CA GLN A 62 14.09 -16.13 4.19
C GLN A 62 13.85 -15.21 2.98
N PHE A 63 13.21 -14.06 3.20
CA PHE A 63 13.05 -13.05 2.15
C PHE A 63 14.39 -12.54 1.66
N ASN A 64 15.31 -12.18 2.58
CA ASN A 64 16.64 -11.71 2.22
C ASN A 64 17.34 -12.66 1.26
N ASP A 65 17.35 -13.97 1.59
CA ASP A 65 18.03 -14.99 0.81
C ASP A 65 17.34 -15.24 -0.55
N LEU A 66 16.01 -15.31 -0.57
CA LEU A 66 15.24 -15.51 -1.80
C LEU A 66 15.34 -14.31 -2.73
N PHE A 67 15.20 -13.08 -2.21
CA PHE A 67 15.33 -11.87 -3.02
C PHE A 67 16.75 -11.70 -3.58
N PHE A 68 17.78 -12.01 -2.78
CA PHE A 68 19.15 -12.03 -3.24
C PHE A 68 19.34 -13.00 -4.40
N LYS A 69 18.76 -14.20 -4.30
CA LYS A 69 18.80 -15.18 -5.40
C LYS A 69 18.07 -14.67 -6.64
N GLU A 70 16.84 -14.18 -6.49
CA GLU A 70 16.02 -13.68 -7.62
C GLU A 70 16.70 -12.50 -8.32
N SER A 71 17.27 -11.57 -7.58
CA SER A 71 18.01 -10.43 -8.12
C SER A 71 19.32 -10.85 -8.81
N SER A 72 20.01 -11.86 -8.26
CA SER A 72 21.21 -12.45 -8.87
C SER A 72 20.89 -13.13 -10.19
N ASP A 73 19.80 -13.87 -10.26
CA ASP A 73 19.33 -14.56 -11.48
C ASP A 73 19.00 -13.53 -12.60
N LEU A 74 18.68 -12.28 -12.25
CA LEU A 74 18.46 -11.16 -13.16
C LEU A 74 19.71 -10.30 -13.41
N GLY A 75 20.86 -10.69 -12.86
CA GLY A 75 22.18 -10.12 -13.17
C GLY A 75 22.80 -9.22 -12.13
N ASN A 76 22.06 -8.78 -11.10
CA ASN A 76 22.62 -7.92 -10.04
C ASN A 76 22.16 -8.38 -8.66
N PRO A 77 23.03 -8.98 -7.84
CA PRO A 77 22.67 -9.42 -6.50
C PRO A 77 22.38 -8.23 -5.58
N ILE A 78 21.17 -8.21 -4.99
CA ILE A 78 20.75 -7.20 -4.01
C ILE A 78 20.29 -7.93 -2.76
N PRO A 79 20.84 -7.62 -1.57
CA PRO A 79 20.30 -8.13 -0.31
C PRO A 79 18.85 -7.68 -0.12
N GLY A 80 17.95 -8.61 0.20
CA GLY A 80 16.54 -8.27 0.40
C GLY A 80 16.34 -7.28 1.55
N ILE A 81 17.19 -7.35 2.58
CA ILE A 81 17.13 -6.41 3.72
C ILE A 81 17.37 -4.95 3.30
N ASP A 82 18.20 -4.72 2.28
CA ASP A 82 18.41 -3.37 1.75
C ASP A 82 17.10 -2.84 1.17
N VAL A 83 16.38 -3.66 0.39
CA VAL A 83 15.11 -3.28 -0.22
C VAL A 83 14.03 -3.01 0.84
N ILE A 84 13.98 -3.81 1.90
CA ILE A 84 13.08 -3.56 3.03
C ILE A 84 13.34 -2.20 3.68
N SER A 85 14.62 -1.82 3.83
CA SER A 85 14.99 -0.52 4.40
C SER A 85 14.51 0.69 3.58
N LEU A 86 14.27 0.49 2.28
CA LEU A 86 13.80 1.53 1.34
C LEU A 86 12.29 1.76 1.38
N LEU A 87 11.53 0.92 2.09
CA LEU A 87 10.06 1.01 2.12
C LEU A 87 9.53 2.15 2.98
N GLN A 88 10.38 2.81 3.76
CA GLN A 88 9.99 3.91 4.64
C GLN A 88 9.65 5.15 3.81
N GLY A 89 8.36 5.36 3.55
CA GLY A 89 7.85 6.58 2.93
C GLY A 89 7.62 7.70 3.94
N GLN A 90 7.64 8.95 3.46
CA GLN A 90 7.25 10.12 4.24
C GLN A 90 5.73 10.32 4.15
N LEU A 91 5.10 10.66 5.28
CA LEU A 91 3.67 10.98 5.31
C LEU A 91 3.35 12.20 4.45
N ARG A 92 2.24 12.14 3.70
CA ARG A 92 1.72 13.24 2.90
C ARG A 92 0.70 14.05 3.73
N PRO A 93 1.03 15.28 4.15
CA PRO A 93 0.17 16.07 5.05
C PRO A 93 -1.23 16.30 4.50
N GLU A 94 -1.36 16.53 3.19
CA GLU A 94 -2.63 16.75 2.51
C GLU A 94 -3.53 15.50 2.54
N MET A 95 -2.98 14.29 2.42
CA MET A 95 -3.74 13.05 2.55
C MET A 95 -4.21 12.84 4.00
N ILE A 96 -3.36 13.15 4.98
CA ILE A 96 -3.73 13.08 6.39
C ILE A 96 -4.86 14.08 6.71
N GLN A 97 -4.81 15.28 6.13
CA GLN A 97 -5.89 16.25 6.30
C GLN A 97 -7.21 15.75 5.71
N ALA A 98 -7.18 15.15 4.52
CA ALA A 98 -8.37 14.55 3.92
C ALA A 98 -8.95 13.41 4.79
N LEU A 99 -8.10 12.52 5.33
CA LEU A 99 -8.53 11.49 6.28
C LEU A 99 -9.26 12.10 7.48
N LYS A 100 -8.73 13.19 8.07
CA LYS A 100 -9.34 13.86 9.24
C LYS A 100 -10.71 14.45 8.89
N VAL A 101 -10.89 15.05 7.72
CA VAL A 101 -12.17 15.63 7.29
C VAL A 101 -13.21 14.54 7.01
N ILE A 102 -12.80 13.42 6.43
CA ILE A 102 -13.71 12.31 6.10
C ILE A 102 -14.15 11.54 7.35
N LYS A 103 -13.30 11.48 8.39
CA LYS A 103 -13.58 10.72 9.61
C LYS A 103 -14.91 11.10 10.24
N GLY A 104 -15.73 10.09 10.51
CA GLY A 104 -17.07 10.24 11.09
C GLY A 104 -18.16 10.67 10.08
N ASN A 105 -17.79 11.00 8.83
CA ASN A 105 -18.74 11.34 7.78
C ASN A 105 -18.96 10.15 6.81
N LEU A 106 -17.89 9.42 6.49
CA LEU A 106 -17.90 8.25 5.63
C LEU A 106 -17.05 7.16 6.27
N ILE A 107 -17.30 5.90 5.89
CA ILE A 107 -16.44 4.79 6.29
C ILE A 107 -15.07 4.96 5.64
N GLN A 108 -14.00 4.81 6.41
CA GLN A 108 -12.63 4.82 5.90
C GLN A 108 -11.92 3.51 6.22
N ALA A 109 -11.32 2.89 5.22
CA ALA A 109 -10.51 1.70 5.43
C ALA A 109 -9.12 1.83 4.79
N CYS A 110 -8.10 1.36 5.49
CA CYS A 110 -6.78 1.15 4.91
C CYS A 110 -6.71 -0.26 4.32
N LEU A 111 -6.37 -0.36 3.03
CA LEU A 111 -6.19 -1.62 2.30
C LEU A 111 -4.72 -1.72 1.86
N THR A 112 -3.91 -2.42 2.62
CA THR A 112 -2.46 -2.42 2.41
C THR A 112 -1.86 -3.80 2.21
N ASN A 113 -0.98 -3.90 1.23
CA ASN A 113 -0.04 -5.01 1.16
C ASN A 113 1.13 -4.66 2.08
N ASN A 114 1.06 -5.11 3.32
CA ASN A 114 2.07 -4.81 4.32
C ASN A 114 2.92 -6.03 4.66
N ILE A 115 4.08 -5.75 5.20
CA ILE A 115 5.02 -6.73 5.72
C ILE A 115 5.00 -6.62 7.24
N VAL A 116 4.90 -7.76 7.93
CA VAL A 116 5.12 -7.81 9.38
C VAL A 116 6.61 -7.61 9.63
N SER A 117 6.99 -6.41 10.04
CA SER A 117 8.37 -6.13 10.39
C SER A 117 8.68 -6.66 11.80
N PRO A 118 9.82 -7.35 12.00
CA PRO A 118 10.27 -7.75 13.35
C PRO A 118 10.53 -6.55 14.27
N GLU A 119 10.70 -5.35 13.72
CA GLU A 119 10.87 -4.12 14.51
C GLU A 119 9.62 -3.75 15.31
N THR A 120 8.44 -4.25 14.93
CA THR A 120 7.25 -4.20 15.79
C THR A 120 7.36 -5.14 17.00
N GLN A 121 8.35 -6.04 17.01
CA GLN A 121 8.61 -6.97 18.13
C GLN A 121 9.86 -6.63 18.95
N LEU A 122 10.75 -5.75 18.51
CA LEU A 122 12.11 -5.67 19.05
C LEU A 122 12.72 -4.28 19.23
N SER A 123 12.03 -3.16 19.44
CA SER A 123 12.76 -2.01 20.01
C SER A 123 11.93 -0.88 20.59
N ASP A 124 12.26 -0.53 21.82
CA ASP A 124 11.89 0.70 22.53
C ASP A 124 12.41 2.02 21.89
N LYS A 125 13.04 1.97 20.72
CA LYS A 125 13.69 3.13 20.08
C LYS A 125 12.92 3.80 18.95
N ASN A 126 11.82 3.23 18.46
CA ASN A 126 10.99 3.80 17.39
C ASN A 126 9.63 4.35 17.86
N VAL A 127 9.52 4.77 19.12
CA VAL A 127 8.31 5.37 19.70
C VAL A 127 7.79 6.56 18.87
N SER A 128 8.67 7.30 18.18
CA SER A 128 8.26 8.47 17.37
C SER A 128 7.56 8.10 16.05
N ILE A 129 7.98 7.01 15.37
CA ILE A 129 7.39 6.59 14.10
C ILE A 129 6.18 5.68 14.37
N ALA A 130 6.28 4.77 15.33
CA ALA A 130 5.17 3.91 15.76
C ALA A 130 4.00 4.77 16.29
N GLY A 131 4.24 5.75 17.14
CA GLY A 131 3.19 6.63 17.69
C GLY A 131 2.51 7.49 16.62
N LYS A 132 3.23 7.98 15.60
CA LYS A 132 2.64 8.70 14.48
C LYS A 132 1.80 7.78 13.59
N ASN A 133 2.24 6.54 13.39
CA ASN A 133 1.47 5.56 12.64
C ASN A 133 0.20 5.13 13.40
N GLU A 134 0.23 5.00 14.73
CA GLU A 134 -0.96 4.71 15.53
C GLU A 134 -2.00 5.82 15.43
N GLU A 135 -1.59 7.09 15.51
CA GLU A 135 -2.50 8.23 15.34
C GLU A 135 -3.18 8.18 13.95
N ILE A 136 -2.41 7.91 12.89
CA ILE A 136 -2.93 7.85 11.53
C ILE A 136 -3.80 6.61 11.33
N MET A 137 -3.37 5.45 11.84
CA MET A 137 -4.18 4.22 11.80
C MET A 137 -5.51 4.40 12.54
N GLY A 138 -5.53 5.18 13.62
CA GLY A 138 -6.75 5.58 14.33
C GLY A 138 -7.72 6.45 13.52
N LEU A 139 -7.32 6.99 12.35
CA LEU A 139 -8.23 7.70 11.46
C LEU A 139 -9.09 6.76 10.62
N PHE A 140 -8.67 5.51 10.42
CA PHE A 140 -9.45 4.50 9.72
C PHE A 140 -10.45 3.82 10.67
N ASP A 141 -11.58 3.42 10.14
CA ASP A 141 -12.56 2.60 10.87
C ASP A 141 -12.10 1.15 10.96
N PHE A 142 -11.35 0.71 9.96
CA PHE A 142 -10.66 -0.59 9.97
C PHE A 142 -9.49 -0.63 9.00
N VAL A 143 -8.62 -1.62 9.22
CA VAL A 143 -7.47 -1.93 8.35
C VAL A 143 -7.62 -3.36 7.85
N ILE A 144 -7.29 -3.59 6.59
CA ILE A 144 -7.08 -4.92 5.99
C ILE A 144 -5.63 -4.97 5.51
N ALA A 145 -4.86 -5.79 6.18
CA ALA A 145 -3.45 -6.00 5.94
C ALA A 145 -3.22 -7.38 5.31
N SER A 146 -2.49 -7.46 4.21
CA SER A 146 -2.25 -8.74 3.50
C SER A 146 -1.59 -9.79 4.39
N SER A 147 -0.70 -9.37 5.27
CA SER A 147 -0.02 -10.26 6.23
C SER A 147 -0.93 -10.95 7.25
N GLU A 148 -2.14 -10.41 7.46
CA GLU A 148 -3.13 -10.97 8.39
C GLU A 148 -4.18 -11.83 7.68
N GLN A 149 -4.33 -11.67 6.35
CA GLN A 149 -5.43 -12.26 5.59
C GLN A 149 -5.00 -13.43 4.70
N ASN A 150 -3.71 -13.71 4.58
CA ASN A 150 -3.12 -14.69 3.64
C ASN A 150 -3.52 -14.46 2.17
N VAL A 151 -4.02 -13.27 1.87
CA VAL A 151 -4.41 -12.78 0.53
C VAL A 151 -3.98 -11.33 0.41
N ARG A 152 -3.61 -10.90 -0.79
CA ARG A 152 -3.11 -9.57 -1.05
C ARG A 152 -3.73 -8.95 -2.32
N LYS A 153 -3.65 -7.64 -2.47
CA LYS A 153 -3.91 -6.97 -3.76
C LYS A 153 -2.90 -7.53 -4.79
N PRO A 154 -3.29 -7.82 -6.04
CA PRO A 154 -4.57 -7.49 -6.68
C PRO A 154 -5.63 -8.61 -6.66
N ASP A 155 -5.55 -9.60 -5.78
CA ASP A 155 -6.55 -10.66 -5.71
C ASP A 155 -7.95 -10.06 -5.41
N PRO A 156 -8.99 -10.37 -6.20
CA PRO A 156 -10.36 -9.90 -5.96
C PRO A 156 -10.90 -10.23 -4.56
N ALA A 157 -10.46 -11.35 -3.96
CA ALA A 157 -10.86 -11.75 -2.61
C ALA A 157 -10.49 -10.68 -1.57
N PHE A 158 -9.36 -9.99 -1.75
CA PHE A 158 -8.93 -8.92 -0.85
C PHE A 158 -9.92 -7.74 -0.80
N TYR A 159 -10.46 -7.35 -1.95
CA TYR A 159 -11.46 -6.27 -2.04
C TYR A 159 -12.82 -6.71 -1.50
N HIS A 160 -13.20 -7.97 -1.71
CA HIS A 160 -14.42 -8.52 -1.12
C HIS A 160 -14.39 -8.50 0.41
N LEU A 161 -13.22 -8.76 1.03
CA LEU A 161 -13.07 -8.61 2.49
C LEU A 161 -13.39 -7.18 2.94
N ALA A 162 -12.89 -6.16 2.22
CA ALA A 162 -13.14 -4.76 2.55
C ALA A 162 -14.62 -4.39 2.40
N LEU A 163 -15.24 -4.76 1.27
CA LEU A 163 -16.67 -4.50 1.01
C LEU A 163 -17.58 -5.16 2.05
N ASN A 164 -17.30 -6.44 2.35
CA ASN A 164 -18.07 -7.19 3.36
C ASN A 164 -17.92 -6.56 4.75
N ARG A 165 -16.71 -6.14 5.14
CA ARG A 165 -16.46 -5.51 6.44
C ARG A 165 -17.13 -4.14 6.54
N ALA A 166 -17.15 -3.39 5.44
CA ALA A 166 -17.85 -2.11 5.36
C ALA A 166 -19.38 -2.25 5.27
N GLY A 167 -19.90 -3.41 4.87
CA GLY A 167 -21.33 -3.66 4.70
C GLY A 167 -21.94 -2.88 3.53
N ILE A 168 -21.20 -2.67 2.44
CA ILE A 168 -21.59 -1.84 1.29
C ILE A 168 -21.43 -2.59 -0.03
N GLU A 169 -22.08 -2.08 -1.07
CA GLU A 169 -21.84 -2.52 -2.45
C GLU A 169 -20.62 -1.84 -3.06
N ALA A 170 -19.97 -2.48 -4.04
CA ALA A 170 -18.75 -1.96 -4.68
C ALA A 170 -18.93 -0.56 -5.29
N LYS A 171 -20.10 -0.28 -5.89
CA LYS A 171 -20.42 1.03 -6.48
C LYS A 171 -20.53 2.19 -5.47
N GLU A 172 -20.61 1.86 -4.17
CA GLU A 172 -20.69 2.80 -3.06
C GLU A 172 -19.31 3.10 -2.44
N ALA A 173 -18.25 2.47 -2.98
CA ALA A 173 -16.87 2.65 -2.54
C ALA A 173 -16.04 3.39 -3.59
N VAL A 174 -15.11 4.23 -3.12
CA VAL A 174 -13.98 4.73 -3.91
C VAL A 174 -12.68 4.17 -3.34
N PHE A 175 -11.79 3.69 -4.22
CA PHE A 175 -10.49 3.13 -3.83
C PHE A 175 -9.35 3.93 -4.47
N LEU A 176 -8.41 4.37 -3.63
CA LEU A 176 -7.21 5.10 -4.01
C LEU A 176 -5.97 4.20 -3.87
N ASP A 177 -5.18 4.09 -4.93
CA ASP A 177 -3.94 3.29 -4.95
C ASP A 177 -2.98 3.89 -5.99
N ASP A 178 -1.67 3.80 -5.81
CA ASP A 178 -0.67 4.29 -6.77
C ASP A 178 -0.38 3.27 -7.90
N LEU A 179 -0.74 2.00 -7.70
CA LEU A 179 -0.51 0.91 -8.64
C LEU A 179 -1.75 0.57 -9.46
N GLY A 180 -1.67 0.78 -10.78
CA GLY A 180 -2.76 0.44 -11.69
C GLY A 180 -3.17 -1.04 -11.66
N ILE A 181 -2.24 -1.94 -11.33
CA ILE A 181 -2.53 -3.37 -11.19
C ILE A 181 -3.52 -3.63 -10.05
N ASN A 182 -3.46 -2.87 -8.97
CA ASN A 182 -4.37 -2.97 -7.83
C ASN A 182 -5.74 -2.34 -8.14
N LEU A 183 -5.77 -1.24 -8.90
CA LEU A 183 -7.02 -0.56 -9.27
C LEU A 183 -7.86 -1.37 -10.25
N LYS A 184 -7.24 -2.17 -11.13
CA LYS A 184 -7.94 -2.92 -12.17
C LYS A 184 -9.00 -3.89 -11.63
N PRO A 185 -8.72 -4.78 -10.65
CA PRO A 185 -9.74 -5.66 -10.09
C PRO A 185 -10.80 -4.89 -9.27
N ALA A 186 -10.43 -3.86 -8.53
CA ALA A 186 -11.39 -3.02 -7.81
C ALA A 186 -12.41 -2.37 -8.77
N LYS A 187 -11.92 -1.84 -9.91
CA LYS A 187 -12.78 -1.30 -10.97
C LYS A 187 -13.67 -2.36 -11.61
N ALA A 188 -13.15 -3.57 -11.81
CA ALA A 188 -13.92 -4.69 -12.37
C ALA A 188 -15.06 -5.14 -11.43
N LEU A 189 -14.90 -4.97 -10.11
CA LEU A 189 -15.95 -5.20 -9.11
C LEU A 189 -17.00 -4.07 -9.07
N GLY A 190 -16.74 -2.94 -9.72
CA GLY A 190 -17.66 -1.79 -9.76
C GLY A 190 -17.32 -0.63 -8.83
N MET A 191 -16.16 -0.64 -8.16
CA MET A 191 -15.71 0.49 -7.35
C MET A 191 -15.33 1.69 -8.23
N HIS A 192 -15.51 2.90 -7.72
CA HIS A 192 -14.76 4.05 -8.22
C HIS A 192 -13.28 3.87 -7.89
N THR A 193 -12.40 4.19 -8.83
CA THR A 193 -10.95 4.02 -8.61
C THR A 193 -10.20 5.28 -8.99
N ILE A 194 -9.30 5.72 -8.13
CA ILE A 194 -8.45 6.89 -8.33
C ILE A 194 -6.99 6.47 -8.27
N LYS A 195 -6.24 6.75 -9.34
CA LYS A 195 -4.80 6.48 -9.36
C LYS A 195 -4.04 7.65 -8.76
N VAL A 196 -3.34 7.39 -7.65
CA VAL A 196 -2.57 8.42 -6.96
C VAL A 196 -1.17 8.53 -7.56
N ILE A 197 -0.99 9.47 -8.48
CA ILE A 197 0.33 9.89 -8.97
C ILE A 197 0.76 11.15 -8.20
N ASN A 198 -0.18 12.06 -8.03
CA ASN A 198 -0.02 13.31 -7.31
C ASN A 198 -1.18 13.45 -6.31
N ALA A 199 -0.86 13.77 -5.07
CA ALA A 199 -1.86 13.85 -4.00
C ALA A 199 -2.92 14.91 -4.27
N HIS A 200 -2.54 16.09 -4.73
CA HIS A 200 -3.46 17.20 -4.99
C HIS A 200 -4.50 16.85 -6.06
N GLU A 201 -4.07 16.27 -7.18
CA GLU A 201 -4.99 15.88 -8.26
C GLU A 201 -5.88 14.71 -7.82
N ALA A 202 -5.33 13.73 -7.11
CA ALA A 202 -6.13 12.63 -6.56
C ALA A 202 -7.20 13.10 -5.57
N LEU A 203 -6.87 14.09 -4.72
CA LEU A 203 -7.84 14.68 -3.79
C LEU A 203 -8.91 15.50 -4.50
N LYS A 204 -8.61 16.18 -5.62
CA LYS A 204 -9.63 16.83 -6.47
C LYS A 204 -10.59 15.80 -7.06
N GLU A 205 -10.07 14.70 -7.61
CA GLU A 205 -10.91 13.61 -8.14
C GLU A 205 -11.79 13.02 -7.04
N LEU A 206 -11.20 12.79 -5.86
CA LEU A 206 -11.94 12.29 -4.70
C LEU A 206 -13.06 13.24 -4.29
N ASN A 207 -12.75 14.54 -4.16
CA ASN A 207 -13.71 15.57 -3.79
C ASN A 207 -14.89 15.65 -4.76
N ALA A 208 -14.67 15.37 -6.04
CA ALA A 208 -15.72 15.42 -7.07
C ALA A 208 -16.73 14.27 -6.96
N VAL A 209 -16.39 13.16 -6.31
CA VAL A 209 -17.27 11.99 -6.17
C VAL A 209 -17.84 11.84 -4.77
N LEU A 210 -17.27 12.51 -3.77
CA LEU A 210 -17.76 12.44 -2.39
C LEU A 210 -19.00 13.33 -2.19
N PRO A 211 -19.90 12.95 -1.26
CA PRO A 211 -21.03 13.78 -0.86
C PRO A 211 -20.66 14.94 0.08
N ILE A 212 -19.40 15.05 0.45
CA ILE A 212 -18.84 16.09 1.35
C ILE A 212 -17.67 16.80 0.67
N ASN A 213 -17.41 18.04 1.07
CA ASN A 213 -16.21 18.77 0.61
C ASN A 213 -15.01 18.45 1.51
N ILE A 214 -13.87 18.08 0.89
CA ILE A 214 -12.63 17.71 1.59
C ILE A 214 -11.42 18.61 1.24
N LEU A 215 -11.64 19.64 0.40
CA LEU A 215 -10.63 20.62 -0.01
C LEU A 215 -10.87 21.98 0.60
#